data_b62bd9d03af5478c27bf255bee7cb0ee
#
_entry.id   b62bd9d03af5478c27bf255bee7cb0ee
#
_cell.length_a   1.000
_cell.length_b   1.000
_cell.length_c   1.000
_cell.angle_alpha   90.00
_cell.angle_beta   90.00
_cell.angle_gamma   90.00
#
_symmetry.space_group_name_H-M   'P 1'
#
loop_
_entity.id
_entity.type
_entity.pdbx_description
1 polymer ?
#
loop_
_entity_poly.entity_id
_entity_poly.type
_entity_poly.pdbx_seq_one_letter_code
_entity_poly.pdbx_strand_id
1 'polypeptide(L)'
;MEKHKNALIGGVGMKKIKFRFFLDYEQEEQWVNEMAAQGWHLTKNIISFFVFEQGESGKYIYRNELVVGEKKDYKEFLESLNIECVSKFGVWAYYRKEAADGEFELLSDAKSKIKYFKSISKIFITIAILCILVGLFNIYIGLTTSPFVAISISLGLINVFLGLLIFVPIRKIQRRKKSLENDLHIFEG
;
A
#
# COMPACT_ATOMS: atom_id res chain seq x y z
N MET A 1 -6.71 26.23 -46.49
CA MET A 1 -7.40 24.94 -46.29
C MET A 1 -6.40 23.91 -45.77
N GLU A 2 -5.84 24.17 -44.58
CA GLU A 2 -4.76 23.34 -43.99
C GLU A 2 -4.69 23.61 -42.47
N LYS A 3 -5.79 23.30 -41.76
CA LYS A 3 -5.88 23.52 -40.29
C LYS A 3 -6.62 22.40 -39.55
N HIS A 4 -6.62 21.16 -40.03
CA HIS A 4 -7.30 20.04 -39.33
C HIS A 4 -6.56 18.69 -39.49
N LYS A 5 -5.23 18.67 -39.28
CA LYS A 5 -4.50 17.37 -39.33
C LYS A 5 -3.55 17.08 -38.16
N ASN A 6 -3.63 17.83 -37.07
CA ASN A 6 -2.72 17.61 -35.92
C ASN A 6 -3.43 17.23 -34.60
N ALA A 7 -4.49 16.46 -34.67
CA ALA A 7 -5.24 16.06 -33.46
C ALA A 7 -5.41 14.52 -33.33
N LEU A 8 -4.47 13.71 -33.79
CA LEU A 8 -4.51 12.25 -33.62
C LEU A 8 -3.09 11.64 -33.59
N ILE A 9 -2.22 12.17 -32.75
CA ILE A 9 -1.06 11.42 -32.28
C ILE A 9 -1.17 11.40 -30.75
N GLY A 10 -2.04 10.54 -30.24
CA GLY A 10 -1.99 10.10 -28.87
C GLY A 10 -0.67 9.33 -28.74
N GLY A 11 0.38 10.03 -28.29
CA GLY A 11 1.67 9.44 -28.07
C GLY A 11 1.49 8.28 -27.07
N VAL A 12 1.90 7.08 -27.48
CA VAL A 12 2.03 5.94 -26.56
C VAL A 12 3.07 6.36 -25.54
N GLY A 13 2.60 6.88 -24.41
CA GLY A 13 3.48 7.31 -23.31
C GLY A 13 4.41 6.15 -22.97
N MET A 14 5.71 6.44 -22.80
CA MET A 14 6.65 5.39 -22.40
C MET A 14 6.18 4.76 -21.11
N LYS A 15 6.11 3.41 -21.09
CA LYS A 15 5.78 2.64 -19.91
C LYS A 15 7.04 2.15 -19.22
N LYS A 16 7.05 2.19 -17.90
CA LYS A 16 8.14 1.71 -17.06
C LYS A 16 7.58 0.77 -16.00
N ILE A 17 8.13 -0.45 -15.93
CA ILE A 17 7.80 -1.40 -14.88
C ILE A 17 8.96 -1.42 -13.89
N LYS A 18 8.65 -1.27 -12.61
CA LYS A 18 9.60 -1.35 -11.50
C LYS A 18 9.17 -2.43 -10.53
N PHE A 19 10.13 -3.26 -10.14
CA PHE A 19 10.00 -4.15 -9.00
C PHE A 19 10.68 -3.51 -7.80
N ARG A 20 9.93 -3.29 -6.72
CA ARG A 20 10.47 -2.81 -5.45
C ARG A 20 9.63 -3.33 -4.29
N PHE A 21 10.29 -3.93 -3.31
CA PHE A 21 9.64 -4.44 -2.12
C PHE A 21 9.75 -3.43 -0.97
N PHE A 22 8.62 -3.15 -0.33
CA PHE A 22 8.55 -2.26 0.82
C PHE A 22 7.94 -3.01 2.00
N LEU A 23 8.56 -2.87 3.18
CA LEU A 23 7.98 -3.28 4.46
C LEU A 23 7.14 -2.17 5.11
N ASP A 24 7.23 -0.97 4.58
CA ASP A 24 6.60 0.24 5.09
C ASP A 24 5.83 0.93 3.98
N TYR A 25 4.51 0.95 4.12
CA TYR A 25 3.63 1.54 3.11
C TYR A 25 3.84 3.05 2.91
N GLU A 26 4.37 3.78 3.91
CA GLU A 26 4.66 5.21 3.76
C GLU A 26 5.92 5.44 2.93
N GLN A 27 6.95 4.59 3.09
CA GLN A 27 8.12 4.64 2.22
C GLN A 27 7.75 4.27 0.78
N GLU A 28 6.78 3.36 0.61
CA GLU A 28 6.22 3.02 -0.69
C GLU A 28 5.51 4.22 -1.30
N GLU A 29 4.61 4.88 -0.56
CA GLU A 29 3.90 6.08 -0.99
C GLU A 29 4.86 7.23 -1.33
N GLN A 30 5.84 7.49 -0.46
CA GLN A 30 6.84 8.51 -0.70
C GLN A 30 7.60 8.25 -2.01
N TRP A 31 8.03 7.01 -2.24
CA TRP A 31 8.72 6.64 -3.46
C TRP A 31 7.85 6.78 -4.70
N VAL A 32 6.57 6.46 -4.64
CA VAL A 32 5.63 6.68 -5.75
C VAL A 32 5.50 8.16 -6.06
N ASN A 33 5.45 9.04 -5.04
CA ASN A 33 5.44 10.49 -5.22
C ASN A 33 6.76 11.02 -5.79
N GLU A 34 7.91 10.47 -5.40
CA GLU A 34 9.22 10.79 -5.99
C GLU A 34 9.26 10.43 -7.49
N MET A 35 8.66 9.29 -7.87
CA MET A 35 8.52 8.92 -9.28
C MET A 35 7.60 9.89 -10.03
N ALA A 36 6.48 10.30 -9.44
CA ALA A 36 5.56 11.28 -10.03
C ALA A 36 6.22 12.65 -10.21
N ALA A 37 7.04 13.10 -9.26
CA ALA A 37 7.83 14.32 -9.38
C ALA A 37 8.82 14.28 -10.56
N GLN A 38 9.28 13.09 -10.96
CA GLN A 38 10.12 12.85 -12.14
C GLN A 38 9.33 12.66 -13.44
N GLY A 39 8.00 12.83 -13.42
CA GLY A 39 7.11 12.63 -14.56
C GLY A 39 6.74 11.17 -14.82
N TRP A 40 6.91 10.26 -13.86
CA TRP A 40 6.47 8.88 -13.93
C TRP A 40 5.23 8.67 -13.09
N HIS A 41 4.08 8.56 -13.74
CA HIS A 41 2.79 8.45 -13.07
C HIS A 41 2.38 6.99 -12.90
N LEU A 42 2.08 6.59 -11.66
CA LEU A 42 1.58 5.25 -11.37
C LEU A 42 0.25 5.00 -12.09
N THR A 43 0.16 3.90 -12.81
CA THR A 43 -1.08 3.44 -13.47
C THR A 43 -1.58 2.12 -12.92
N LYS A 44 -0.67 1.29 -12.38
CA LYS A 44 -1.03 0.00 -11.79
C LYS A 44 -0.01 -0.42 -10.75
N ASN A 45 -0.50 -1.01 -9.66
CA ASN A 45 0.31 -1.69 -8.64
C ASN A 45 -0.24 -3.10 -8.42
N ILE A 46 0.66 -4.09 -8.40
CA ILE A 46 0.35 -5.48 -8.03
C ILE A 46 1.47 -5.96 -7.12
N ILE A 47 1.21 -6.02 -5.83
CA ILE A 47 2.20 -6.37 -4.79
C ILE A 47 3.41 -5.43 -4.89
N SER A 48 4.56 -5.94 -5.34
CA SER A 48 5.82 -5.20 -5.47
C SER A 48 6.13 -4.76 -6.92
N PHE A 49 5.19 -4.96 -7.85
CA PHE A 49 5.32 -4.52 -9.24
C PHE A 49 4.52 -3.25 -9.46
N PHE A 50 5.22 -2.21 -9.92
CA PHE A 50 4.64 -0.90 -10.18
C PHE A 50 4.79 -0.58 -11.66
N VAL A 51 3.67 -0.21 -12.30
CA VAL A 51 3.63 0.21 -13.70
C VAL A 51 3.42 1.71 -13.73
N PHE A 52 4.36 2.41 -14.36
CA PHE A 52 4.32 3.85 -14.54
C PHE A 52 4.19 4.20 -16.01
N GLU A 53 3.55 5.33 -16.30
CA GLU A 53 3.51 5.96 -17.61
C GLU A 53 4.16 7.35 -17.52
N GLN A 54 4.86 7.75 -18.59
CA GLN A 54 5.49 9.05 -18.64
C GLN A 54 4.44 10.14 -18.88
N GLY A 55 4.55 11.24 -18.13
CA GLY A 55 3.70 12.40 -18.23
C GLY A 55 4.38 13.65 -17.67
N GLU A 56 3.61 14.66 -17.35
CA GLU A 56 4.10 15.92 -16.80
C GLU A 56 4.65 15.73 -15.37
N SER A 57 5.85 16.27 -15.11
CA SER A 57 6.51 16.15 -13.80
C SER A 57 5.70 16.83 -12.71
N GLY A 58 5.45 16.11 -11.61
CA GLY A 58 4.75 16.65 -10.44
C GLY A 58 3.26 16.90 -10.63
N LYS A 59 2.65 16.44 -11.74
CA LYS A 59 1.23 16.66 -12.01
C LYS A 59 0.30 16.09 -10.94
N TYR A 60 0.64 14.93 -10.36
CA TYR A 60 -0.22 14.22 -9.41
C TYR A 60 0.48 13.98 -8.08
N ILE A 61 -0.31 14.04 -7.01
CA ILE A 61 0.04 13.56 -5.67
C ILE A 61 -0.67 12.22 -5.47
N TYR A 62 0.03 11.24 -4.89
CA TYR A 62 -0.47 9.89 -4.64
C TYR A 62 -0.61 9.63 -3.14
N ARG A 63 -1.66 8.90 -2.78
CA ARG A 63 -1.89 8.36 -1.44
C ARG A 63 -2.24 6.88 -1.51
N ASN A 64 -1.71 6.12 -0.58
CA ASN A 64 -1.97 4.70 -0.44
C ASN A 64 -2.90 4.45 0.76
N GLU A 65 -4.00 3.75 0.56
CA GLU A 65 -4.99 3.50 1.59
C GLU A 65 -5.39 2.03 1.67
N LEU A 66 -5.67 1.58 2.92
CA LEU A 66 -6.27 0.29 3.18
C LEU A 66 -7.79 0.40 3.04
N VAL A 67 -8.34 -0.18 1.98
CA VAL A 67 -9.78 -0.22 1.70
C VAL A 67 -10.36 -1.54 2.18
N VAL A 68 -11.04 -1.53 3.33
CA VAL A 68 -11.75 -2.71 3.85
C VAL A 68 -13.25 -2.53 3.59
N GLY A 69 -13.75 -3.26 2.60
CA GLY A 69 -15.14 -3.17 2.13
C GLY A 69 -15.35 -2.06 1.09
N GLU A 70 -16.28 -2.29 0.18
CA GLU A 70 -16.72 -1.27 -0.77
C GLU A 70 -17.82 -0.43 -0.13
N LYS A 71 -17.50 0.82 0.23
CA LYS A 71 -18.50 1.83 0.57
C LYS A 71 -18.73 2.69 -0.65
N LYS A 72 -19.87 2.52 -1.30
CA LYS A 72 -20.27 3.32 -2.47
C LYS A 72 -20.21 4.81 -2.17
N ASP A 73 -20.73 5.21 -1.00
CA ASP A 73 -20.75 6.60 -0.55
C ASP A 73 -19.34 7.18 -0.40
N TYR A 74 -18.34 6.36 -0.01
CA TYR A 74 -16.96 6.81 0.12
C TYR A 74 -16.32 7.04 -1.25
N LYS A 75 -16.62 6.21 -2.23
CA LYS A 75 -16.15 6.41 -3.60
C LYS A 75 -16.74 7.68 -4.21
N GLU A 76 -18.04 7.90 -4.08
CA GLU A 76 -18.72 9.12 -4.55
C GLU A 76 -18.16 10.38 -3.85
N PHE A 77 -17.84 10.29 -2.56
CA PHE A 77 -17.18 11.37 -1.82
C PHE A 77 -15.79 11.69 -2.38
N LEU A 78 -14.95 10.68 -2.64
CA LEU A 78 -13.62 10.90 -3.22
C LEU A 78 -13.70 11.51 -4.63
N GLU A 79 -14.62 11.02 -5.46
CA GLU A 79 -14.86 11.56 -6.80
C GLU A 79 -15.31 13.04 -6.75
N SER A 80 -16.11 13.42 -5.74
CA SER A 80 -16.52 14.83 -5.55
C SER A 80 -15.36 15.77 -5.18
N LEU A 81 -14.25 15.21 -4.68
CA LEU A 81 -13.01 15.94 -4.36
C LEU A 81 -11.95 15.85 -5.47
N ASN A 82 -12.31 15.39 -6.66
CA ASN A 82 -11.40 15.11 -7.79
C ASN A 82 -10.28 14.09 -7.43
N ILE A 83 -10.57 13.16 -6.53
CA ILE A 83 -9.64 12.10 -6.15
C ILE A 83 -9.98 10.83 -6.93
N GLU A 84 -9.02 10.36 -7.72
CA GLU A 84 -9.17 9.20 -8.60
C GLU A 84 -8.49 7.96 -8.00
N CYS A 85 -9.20 6.82 -8.01
CA CYS A 85 -8.60 5.52 -7.68
C CYS A 85 -7.82 4.99 -8.89
N VAL A 86 -6.49 4.95 -8.79
CA VAL A 86 -5.59 4.55 -9.87
C VAL A 86 -5.40 3.04 -9.94
N SER A 87 -5.26 2.40 -8.79
CA SER A 87 -4.98 0.98 -8.69
C SER A 87 -5.53 0.41 -7.39
N LYS A 88 -6.18 -0.75 -7.47
CA LYS A 88 -6.64 -1.51 -6.31
C LYS A 88 -6.14 -2.93 -6.40
N PHE A 89 -5.46 -3.40 -5.36
CA PHE A 89 -4.99 -4.77 -5.24
C PHE A 89 -5.26 -5.30 -3.83
N GLY A 90 -6.12 -6.32 -3.75
CA GLY A 90 -6.59 -6.85 -2.48
C GLY A 90 -7.29 -5.78 -1.65
N VAL A 91 -6.73 -5.47 -0.49
CA VAL A 91 -7.24 -4.45 0.44
C VAL A 91 -6.54 -3.09 0.30
N TRP A 92 -5.59 -2.97 -0.61
CA TRP A 92 -4.82 -1.75 -0.84
C TRP A 92 -5.31 -1.02 -2.09
N ALA A 93 -5.40 0.30 -2.02
CA ALA A 93 -5.72 1.15 -3.14
C ALA A 93 -4.81 2.37 -3.18
N TYR A 94 -4.38 2.73 -4.40
CA TYR A 94 -3.72 3.99 -4.68
C TYR A 94 -4.72 4.99 -5.24
N TYR A 95 -4.75 6.14 -4.62
CA TYR A 95 -5.53 7.29 -5.08
C TYR A 95 -4.57 8.38 -5.55
N ARG A 96 -5.02 9.19 -6.51
CA ARG A 96 -4.30 10.37 -6.96
C ARG A 96 -5.22 11.58 -7.06
N LYS A 97 -4.63 12.75 -6.93
CA LYS A 97 -5.24 14.05 -7.17
C LYS A 97 -4.25 14.93 -7.92
N GLU A 98 -4.72 15.88 -8.73
CA GLU A 98 -3.84 16.86 -9.35
C GLU A 98 -3.20 17.75 -8.27
N ALA A 99 -1.88 17.96 -8.37
CA ALA A 99 -1.13 18.76 -7.40
C ALA A 99 -1.59 20.23 -7.40
N ALA A 100 -2.09 20.71 -8.53
CA ALA A 100 -2.67 22.05 -8.67
C ALA A 100 -3.90 22.28 -7.78
N ASP A 101 -4.66 21.21 -7.46
CA ASP A 101 -5.83 21.26 -6.58
C ASP A 101 -5.45 21.23 -5.09
N GLY A 102 -4.16 21.29 -4.77
CA GLY A 102 -3.62 21.29 -3.41
C GLY A 102 -3.40 19.89 -2.85
N GLU A 103 -2.77 19.87 -1.68
CA GLU A 103 -2.53 18.63 -0.94
C GLU A 103 -3.84 17.98 -0.49
N PHE A 104 -3.86 16.66 -0.41
CA PHE A 104 -4.98 15.92 0.13
C PHE A 104 -4.51 14.81 1.07
N GLU A 105 -5.35 14.53 2.06
CA GLU A 105 -5.24 13.35 2.90
C GLU A 105 -6.56 12.58 2.82
N LEU A 106 -6.49 11.26 2.67
CA LEU A 106 -7.67 10.40 2.60
C LEU A 106 -8.39 10.31 3.96
N LEU A 107 -7.61 10.42 5.04
CA LEU A 107 -8.10 10.42 6.41
C LEU A 107 -7.66 11.72 7.09
N SER A 108 -8.53 12.72 7.06
CA SER A 108 -8.21 14.07 7.53
C SER A 108 -8.19 14.19 9.07
N ASP A 109 -8.97 13.37 9.80
CA ASP A 109 -9.05 13.44 11.25
C ASP A 109 -8.23 12.35 11.95
N ALA A 110 -7.75 12.66 13.17
CA ALA A 110 -6.91 11.75 13.95
C ALA A 110 -7.66 10.46 14.36
N LYS A 111 -8.98 10.52 14.57
CA LYS A 111 -9.80 9.34 14.93
C LYS A 111 -9.87 8.36 13.77
N SER A 112 -10.06 8.86 12.55
CA SER A 112 -10.03 8.03 11.32
C SER A 112 -8.65 7.42 11.08
N LYS A 113 -7.57 8.18 11.26
CA LYS A 113 -6.18 7.67 11.18
C LYS A 113 -5.92 6.55 12.20
N ILE A 114 -6.37 6.71 13.44
CA ILE A 114 -6.25 5.69 14.50
C ILE A 114 -7.01 4.42 14.12
N LYS A 115 -8.26 4.55 13.64
CA LYS A 115 -9.07 3.42 13.19
C LYS A 115 -8.39 2.66 12.03
N TYR A 116 -7.82 3.39 11.08
CA TYR A 116 -7.04 2.86 9.97
C TYR A 116 -5.82 2.06 10.45
N PHE A 117 -4.98 2.64 11.33
CA PHE A 117 -3.82 1.95 11.91
C PHE A 117 -4.20 0.69 12.70
N LYS A 118 -5.33 0.73 13.41
CA LYS A 118 -5.87 -0.44 14.12
C LYS A 118 -6.25 -1.55 13.15
N SER A 119 -6.89 -1.22 12.02
CA SER A 119 -7.29 -2.20 10.99
C SER A 119 -6.08 -2.83 10.30
N ILE A 120 -5.10 -2.02 9.89
CA ILE A 120 -3.84 -2.51 9.31
C ILE A 120 -3.12 -3.45 10.28
N SER A 121 -2.93 -3.01 11.54
CA SER A 121 -2.26 -3.84 12.55
C SER A 121 -2.95 -5.18 12.73
N LYS A 122 -4.28 -5.21 12.75
CA LYS A 122 -5.06 -6.46 12.88
C LYS A 122 -4.78 -7.42 11.73
N ILE A 123 -4.74 -6.92 10.48
CA ILE A 123 -4.46 -7.73 9.30
C ILE A 123 -3.04 -8.30 9.37
N PHE A 124 -2.04 -7.46 9.63
CA PHE A 124 -0.65 -7.92 9.72
C PHE A 124 -0.44 -8.93 10.84
N ILE A 125 -1.06 -8.72 12.02
CA ILE A 125 -1.00 -9.68 13.13
C ILE A 125 -1.61 -11.01 12.72
N THR A 126 -2.77 -11.00 12.06
CA THR A 126 -3.41 -12.23 11.58
C THR A 126 -2.52 -13.00 10.60
N ILE A 127 -1.91 -12.31 9.64
CA ILE A 127 -0.99 -12.93 8.67
C ILE A 127 0.26 -13.47 9.38
N ALA A 128 0.84 -12.72 10.32
CA ALA A 128 2.01 -13.17 11.08
C ALA A 128 1.71 -14.46 11.87
N ILE A 129 0.57 -14.51 12.56
CA ILE A 129 0.14 -15.71 13.30
C ILE A 129 -0.04 -16.90 12.36
N LEU A 130 -0.70 -16.71 11.20
CA LEU A 130 -0.88 -17.78 10.21
C LEU A 130 0.46 -18.29 9.69
N CYS A 131 1.40 -17.41 9.36
CA CYS A 131 2.75 -17.80 8.93
C CYS A 131 3.47 -18.63 10.00
N ILE A 132 3.40 -18.21 11.27
CA ILE A 132 4.02 -18.93 12.38
C ILE A 132 3.37 -20.32 12.56
N LEU A 133 2.04 -20.40 12.55
CA LEU A 133 1.32 -21.68 12.69
C LEU A 133 1.65 -22.66 11.56
N VAL A 134 1.64 -22.18 10.31
CA VAL A 134 2.05 -22.99 9.14
C VAL A 134 3.51 -23.41 9.27
N GLY A 135 4.38 -22.51 9.72
CA GLY A 135 5.80 -22.82 9.95
C GLY A 135 6.00 -23.93 10.98
N LEU A 136 5.36 -23.80 12.15
CA LEU A 136 5.42 -24.82 13.20
C LEU A 136 4.84 -26.16 12.75
N PHE A 137 3.75 -26.14 11.99
CA PHE A 137 3.15 -27.35 11.44
C PHE A 137 4.09 -28.06 10.45
N ASN A 138 4.78 -27.34 9.57
CA ASN A 138 5.79 -27.90 8.66
C ASN A 138 6.97 -28.51 9.42
N ILE A 139 7.44 -27.86 10.49
CA ILE A 139 8.51 -28.42 11.35
C ILE A 139 8.03 -29.72 12.01
N TYR A 140 6.81 -29.72 12.57
CA TYR A 140 6.24 -30.91 13.19
C TYR A 140 6.14 -32.09 12.21
N ILE A 141 5.59 -31.87 11.00
CA ILE A 141 5.51 -32.92 9.95
C ILE A 141 6.92 -33.40 9.59
N GLY A 142 7.89 -32.49 9.39
CA GLY A 142 9.26 -32.85 9.07
C GLY A 142 9.90 -33.77 10.11
N LEU A 143 9.60 -33.55 11.40
CA LEU A 143 10.17 -34.36 12.49
C LEU A 143 9.45 -35.70 12.69
N THR A 144 8.19 -35.84 12.29
CA THR A 144 7.36 -37.00 12.66
C THR A 144 7.03 -37.94 11.51
N THR A 145 6.81 -37.43 10.28
CA THR A 145 6.17 -38.22 9.24
C THR A 145 6.81 -38.16 7.85
N SER A 146 7.69 -37.20 7.59
CA SER A 146 8.14 -36.92 6.23
C SER A 146 9.44 -37.65 5.86
N PRO A 147 9.51 -38.32 4.70
CA PRO A 147 10.79 -38.75 4.12
C PRO A 147 11.67 -37.57 3.69
N PHE A 148 11.10 -36.35 3.56
CA PHE A 148 11.77 -35.12 3.16
C PHE A 148 12.01 -34.18 4.37
N VAL A 149 12.53 -34.69 5.45
CA VAL A 149 12.75 -33.98 6.74
C VAL A 149 13.40 -32.61 6.54
N ALA A 150 14.51 -32.55 5.78
CA ALA A 150 15.27 -31.31 5.58
C ALA A 150 14.46 -30.23 4.87
N ILE A 151 13.66 -30.59 3.86
CA ILE A 151 12.83 -29.66 3.09
C ILE A 151 11.71 -29.12 3.99
N SER A 152 10.99 -29.98 4.69
CA SER A 152 9.89 -29.60 5.56
C SER A 152 10.34 -28.68 6.69
N ILE A 153 11.45 -29.00 7.34
CA ILE A 153 12.01 -28.17 8.42
C ILE A 153 12.47 -26.82 7.84
N SER A 154 13.15 -26.79 6.70
CA SER A 154 13.62 -25.55 6.08
C SER A 154 12.44 -24.62 5.71
N LEU A 155 11.39 -25.15 5.09
CA LEU A 155 10.17 -24.40 4.79
C LEU A 155 9.49 -23.89 6.07
N GLY A 156 9.46 -24.70 7.11
CA GLY A 156 8.93 -24.33 8.41
C GLY A 156 9.69 -23.16 9.04
N LEU A 157 11.00 -23.21 9.05
CA LEU A 157 11.86 -22.14 9.57
C LEU A 157 11.72 -20.84 8.77
N ILE A 158 11.65 -20.93 7.44
CA ILE A 158 11.40 -19.76 6.58
C ILE A 158 10.06 -19.11 6.92
N ASN A 159 8.98 -19.88 7.07
CA ASN A 159 7.66 -19.36 7.41
C ASN A 159 7.65 -18.69 8.80
N VAL A 160 8.26 -19.30 9.80
CA VAL A 160 8.41 -18.69 11.14
C VAL A 160 9.17 -17.38 11.05
N PHE A 161 10.29 -17.37 10.33
CA PHE A 161 11.10 -16.16 10.13
C PHE A 161 10.31 -15.04 9.43
N LEU A 162 9.58 -15.36 8.37
CA LEU A 162 8.70 -14.40 7.69
C LEU A 162 7.61 -13.86 8.61
N GLY A 163 6.97 -14.72 9.41
CA GLY A 163 6.00 -14.31 10.42
C GLY A 163 6.59 -13.32 11.43
N LEU A 164 7.82 -13.56 11.89
CA LEU A 164 8.52 -12.64 12.80
C LEU A 164 8.90 -11.31 12.14
N LEU A 165 9.30 -11.31 10.86
CA LEU A 165 9.60 -10.08 10.13
C LEU A 165 8.40 -9.14 10.03
N ILE A 166 7.18 -9.67 9.94
CA ILE A 166 5.94 -8.87 9.90
C ILE A 166 5.75 -8.03 11.17
N PHE A 167 6.35 -8.38 12.30
CA PHE A 167 6.27 -7.56 13.51
C PHE A 167 7.01 -6.22 13.40
N VAL A 168 7.96 -6.08 12.48
CA VAL A 168 8.71 -4.82 12.28
C VAL A 168 7.79 -3.67 11.88
N PRO A 169 7.01 -3.77 10.77
CA PRO A 169 6.06 -2.72 10.41
C PRO A 169 4.95 -2.54 11.45
N ILE A 170 4.49 -3.62 12.11
CA ILE A 170 3.48 -3.53 13.17
C ILE A 170 3.95 -2.61 14.30
N ARG A 171 5.18 -2.75 14.76
CA ARG A 171 5.74 -1.89 15.83
C ARG A 171 5.74 -0.42 15.42
N LYS A 172 6.06 -0.11 14.16
CA LYS A 172 6.07 1.27 13.66
C LYS A 172 4.64 1.85 13.63
N ILE A 173 3.68 1.09 13.10
CA ILE A 173 2.26 1.45 13.06
C ILE A 173 1.73 1.70 14.48
N GLN A 174 2.03 0.82 15.42
CA GLN A 174 1.61 0.94 16.83
C GLN A 174 2.18 2.20 17.50
N ARG A 175 3.44 2.54 17.24
CA ARG A 175 4.06 3.77 17.77
C ARG A 175 3.36 5.02 17.24
N ARG A 176 3.06 5.07 15.95
CA ARG A 176 2.33 6.20 15.34
C ARG A 176 0.91 6.32 15.85
N LYS A 177 0.19 5.20 15.94
CA LYS A 177 -1.12 5.15 16.55
C LYS A 177 -1.10 5.75 17.96
N LYS A 178 -0.14 5.34 18.79
CA LYS A 178 0.02 5.85 20.17
C LYS A 178 0.34 7.35 20.20
N SER A 179 1.15 7.85 19.27
CA SER A 179 1.42 9.29 19.13
C SER A 179 0.13 10.06 18.87
N LEU A 180 -0.66 9.63 17.88
CA LEU A 180 -1.95 10.27 17.55
C LEU A 180 -2.98 10.21 18.71
N GLU A 181 -3.00 9.11 19.46
CA GLU A 181 -3.86 8.97 20.65
C GLU A 181 -3.44 9.95 21.74
N ASN A 182 -2.14 10.12 21.98
CA ASN A 182 -1.64 11.08 22.96
C ASN A 182 -1.95 12.52 22.55
N ASP A 183 -1.76 12.86 21.27
CA ASP A 183 -2.05 14.20 20.74
C ASP A 183 -3.54 14.54 20.93
N LEU A 184 -4.46 13.59 20.66
CA LEU A 184 -5.88 13.78 20.91
C LEU A 184 -6.20 14.06 22.38
N HIS A 185 -5.59 13.33 23.32
CA HIS A 185 -5.80 13.52 24.75
C HIS A 185 -5.33 14.89 25.24
N ILE A 186 -4.32 15.48 24.62
CA ILE A 186 -3.83 16.84 24.98
C ILE A 186 -4.81 17.92 24.52
N PHE A 187 -5.56 17.71 23.44
CA PHE A 187 -6.50 18.69 22.90
C PHE A 187 -7.93 18.54 23.43
N GLU A 188 -8.29 17.39 24.01
CA GLU A 188 -9.63 17.13 24.59
C GLU A 188 -9.66 17.35 26.13
N GLY A 189 -8.53 17.63 26.81
CA GLY A 189 -8.41 17.94 28.25
C GLY A 189 -8.12 19.40 28.46
#